data_cf48b5cfebcb95c4d981409725d0011a
#
_entry.id   cf48b5cfebcb95c4d981409725d0011a
#
_cell.length_a   1.000
_cell.length_b   1.000
_cell.length_c   1.000
_cell.angle_alpha   90.00
_cell.angle_beta   90.00
_cell.angle_gamma   90.00
#
_symmetry.space_group_name_H-M   'P 1'
#
loop_
_entity.id
_entity.type
_entity.pdbx_description
1 polymer ?
#
loop_
_entity_poly.entity_id
_entity_poly.type
_entity_poly.pdbx_seq_one_letter_code
_entity_poly.pdbx_strand_id
1 'polypeptide(L)'
;MIPRPTPTESGTTTPGAPVTAESSTTVRIRPDVAALPAYVPGARPDAASPVEIAKLSSNELPFPPQDSVVEAITRAAAGANRYPEMTGETLTQALARRWGVEVEQVVVGNGSVALIQHLLDAVCQPGDEVVIPWRSFEAYPICVAVAGARAVRVPLTRDARHDVPAMLAAITPRTRVVMACTPNNPTGTILTAGELAELVAGVPRHVVVLVDEAYLDFVTDPEAGDALTLLAGAPNLVVSRTFSKAHALAGMRVGYLICEPGLAAAIRSVSTPFGVNLPAQAAAATALGQAQLARTAERSAAIAAERDRVVDALRTQGWEVPEAQGNFFWLGVGAETTALAEHFRTAGILVRPFAGEGVRVSIGTTSDNERALAAAAAWRAAH
;
A
#
# COMPACT_ATOMS: atom_id res chain seq x y z
N MET A 1 23.61 25.51 -31.84
CA MET A 1 22.87 24.53 -32.65
C MET A 1 23.47 23.18 -32.28
N ILE A 2 22.80 22.42 -31.36
CA ILE A 2 23.25 21.10 -30.89
C ILE A 2 22.46 20.07 -31.69
N PRO A 3 23.07 19.07 -32.35
CA PRO A 3 22.34 18.07 -33.15
C PRO A 3 21.52 17.13 -32.24
N ARG A 4 20.28 16.83 -32.63
CA ARG A 4 19.42 15.84 -32.00
C ARG A 4 19.90 14.42 -32.33
N PRO A 5 19.94 13.49 -31.36
CA PRO A 5 20.19 12.09 -31.66
C PRO A 5 18.95 11.45 -32.32
N THR A 6 19.23 10.61 -33.32
CA THR A 6 18.26 9.75 -34.01
C THR A 6 17.67 8.68 -33.09
N PRO A 7 16.38 8.26 -33.26
CA PRO A 7 15.79 7.21 -32.45
C PRO A 7 16.39 5.85 -32.83
N THR A 8 16.93 5.13 -31.86
CA THR A 8 17.26 3.72 -31.94
C THR A 8 16.04 2.88 -31.61
N GLU A 9 15.89 1.78 -32.33
CA GLU A 9 14.79 0.83 -32.37
C GLU A 9 14.34 0.33 -30.97
N SER A 10 13.01 0.22 -30.81
CA SER A 10 12.32 -0.29 -29.64
C SER A 10 12.59 -1.79 -29.46
N GLY A 11 13.45 -2.11 -28.51
CA GLY A 11 13.56 -3.47 -27.97
C GLY A 11 12.37 -3.77 -27.06
N THR A 12 11.59 -4.77 -27.42
CA THR A 12 10.53 -5.36 -26.58
C THR A 12 11.16 -6.00 -25.35
N THR A 13 11.06 -5.38 -24.17
CA THR A 13 11.46 -5.97 -22.91
C THR A 13 10.33 -6.85 -22.36
N THR A 14 10.55 -8.15 -22.38
CA THR A 14 9.73 -9.15 -21.68
C THR A 14 9.86 -8.95 -20.17
N PRO A 15 8.77 -8.87 -19.38
CA PRO A 15 8.85 -8.75 -17.92
C PRO A 15 9.16 -10.11 -17.29
N GLY A 16 10.19 -10.17 -16.43
CA GLY A 16 10.23 -11.18 -15.38
C GLY A 16 11.27 -12.30 -15.49
N ALA A 17 12.45 -12.05 -16.02
CA ALA A 17 13.57 -12.92 -15.72
C ALA A 17 14.31 -12.40 -14.47
N PRO A 18 14.74 -13.27 -13.52
CA PRO A 18 15.66 -12.86 -12.48
C PRO A 18 16.92 -12.29 -13.15
N VAL A 19 17.46 -11.20 -12.62
CA VAL A 19 18.72 -10.64 -13.09
C VAL A 19 19.84 -11.60 -12.69
N THR A 20 19.98 -12.71 -13.42
CA THR A 20 21.19 -13.53 -13.48
C THR A 20 22.09 -12.96 -14.58
N ALA A 21 22.36 -11.66 -14.51
CA ALA A 21 23.52 -11.14 -15.19
C ALA A 21 24.72 -11.46 -14.29
N GLU A 22 25.65 -12.27 -14.75
CA GLU A 22 27.00 -12.21 -14.27
C GLU A 22 27.45 -10.75 -14.46
N SER A 23 27.28 -9.97 -13.40
CA SER A 23 27.64 -8.55 -13.38
C SER A 23 29.15 -8.49 -13.53
N SER A 24 29.64 -7.97 -14.65
CA SER A 24 31.05 -7.67 -14.89
C SER A 24 31.55 -6.54 -13.99
N THR A 25 30.74 -6.10 -13.00
CA THR A 25 31.13 -5.07 -12.05
C THR A 25 32.08 -5.63 -11.01
N THR A 26 33.19 -4.96 -10.78
CA THR A 26 34.14 -5.23 -9.69
C THR A 26 33.60 -4.74 -8.33
N VAL A 27 32.47 -4.02 -8.31
CA VAL A 27 31.81 -3.53 -7.11
C VAL A 27 31.07 -4.67 -6.40
N ARG A 28 31.37 -4.88 -5.12
CA ARG A 28 30.70 -5.89 -4.29
C ARG A 28 29.31 -5.40 -3.88
N ILE A 29 28.28 -6.02 -4.45
CA ILE A 29 26.88 -5.82 -4.03
C ILE A 29 26.61 -6.73 -2.83
N ARG A 30 25.81 -6.28 -1.86
CA ARG A 30 25.34 -7.12 -0.75
C ARG A 30 24.57 -8.33 -1.32
N PRO A 31 24.86 -9.58 -0.89
CA PRO A 31 24.20 -10.77 -1.44
C PRO A 31 22.69 -10.77 -1.28
N ASP A 32 22.19 -10.31 -0.13
CA ASP A 32 20.75 -10.17 0.17
C ASP A 32 20.06 -9.16 -0.76
N VAL A 33 20.74 -8.07 -1.11
CA VAL A 33 20.23 -7.08 -2.09
C VAL A 33 20.28 -7.63 -3.51
N ALA A 34 21.35 -8.33 -3.87
CA ALA A 34 21.47 -8.97 -5.19
C ALA A 34 20.40 -10.05 -5.44
N ALA A 35 19.92 -10.70 -4.38
CA ALA A 35 18.87 -11.71 -4.44
C ALA A 35 17.44 -11.13 -4.43
N LEU A 36 17.26 -9.80 -4.27
CA LEU A 36 15.93 -9.19 -4.23
C LEU A 36 15.24 -9.32 -5.59
N PRO A 37 13.97 -9.78 -5.62
CA PRO A 37 13.17 -9.66 -6.83
C PRO A 37 12.93 -8.17 -7.14
N ALA A 38 12.98 -7.81 -8.41
CA ALA A 38 12.56 -6.47 -8.81
C ALA A 38 11.08 -6.25 -8.42
N TYR A 39 10.78 -5.09 -7.84
CA TYR A 39 9.39 -4.71 -7.62
C TYR A 39 8.67 -4.57 -8.96
N VAL A 40 7.61 -5.33 -9.16
CA VAL A 40 6.81 -5.26 -10.38
C VAL A 40 5.70 -4.23 -10.18
N PRO A 41 5.73 -3.07 -10.84
CA PRO A 41 4.66 -2.08 -10.75
C PRO A 41 3.38 -2.61 -11.42
N GLY A 42 2.22 -2.04 -11.07
CA GLY A 42 0.99 -2.27 -11.82
C GLY A 42 1.16 -1.88 -13.29
N ALA A 43 0.57 -2.64 -14.20
CA ALA A 43 0.65 -2.39 -15.64
C ALA A 43 0.20 -0.94 -15.97
N ARG A 44 0.86 -0.34 -16.96
CA ARG A 44 0.50 0.98 -17.49
C ARG A 44 -0.20 0.82 -18.84
N PRO A 45 -1.18 1.69 -19.16
CA PRO A 45 -1.76 1.73 -20.50
C PRO A 45 -0.70 1.98 -21.56
N ASP A 46 -0.78 1.27 -22.68
CA ASP A 46 -0.04 1.65 -23.87
C ASP A 46 -0.76 2.85 -24.52
N ALA A 47 -0.05 3.96 -24.65
CA ALA A 47 -0.58 5.19 -25.24
C ALA A 47 -0.98 5.01 -26.74
N ALA A 48 -0.47 3.97 -27.41
CA ALA A 48 -0.80 3.64 -28.79
C ALA A 48 -1.97 2.66 -28.92
N SER A 49 -2.56 2.20 -27.81
CA SER A 49 -3.66 1.24 -27.84
C SER A 49 -4.91 1.86 -28.49
N PRO A 50 -5.52 1.21 -29.50
CA PRO A 50 -6.78 1.67 -30.09
C PRO A 50 -7.99 1.42 -29.18
N VAL A 51 -7.80 0.67 -28.06
CA VAL A 51 -8.85 0.33 -27.10
C VAL A 51 -8.70 1.23 -25.88
N GLU A 52 -9.80 1.79 -25.41
CA GLU A 52 -9.85 2.50 -24.14
C GLU A 52 -9.44 1.55 -23.00
N ILE A 53 -8.40 1.92 -22.25
CA ILE A 53 -7.82 1.07 -21.21
C ILE A 53 -8.35 1.47 -19.84
N ALA A 54 -9.02 0.54 -19.16
CA ALA A 54 -9.34 0.65 -17.74
C ALA A 54 -8.13 0.22 -16.89
N LYS A 55 -7.51 1.16 -16.18
CA LYS A 55 -6.36 0.88 -15.29
C LYS A 55 -6.84 0.52 -13.89
N LEU A 56 -7.06 -0.74 -13.62
CA LEU A 56 -7.53 -1.28 -12.33
C LEU A 56 -6.44 -2.06 -11.57
N SER A 57 -5.17 -1.68 -11.72
CA SER A 57 -4.02 -2.46 -11.25
C SER A 57 -3.35 -1.93 -9.99
N SER A 58 -3.60 -0.68 -9.55
CA SER A 58 -2.76 0.01 -8.56
C SER A 58 -3.51 0.58 -7.35
N ASN A 59 -4.79 0.27 -7.19
CA ASN A 59 -5.65 0.79 -6.12
C ASN A 59 -5.64 2.34 -6.06
N GLU A 60 -5.57 2.97 -7.23
CA GLU A 60 -5.75 4.40 -7.40
C GLU A 60 -7.24 4.73 -7.44
N LEU A 61 -7.62 5.95 -7.06
CA LEU A 61 -9.00 6.40 -7.23
C LEU A 61 -9.26 6.83 -8.68
N PRO A 62 -10.48 6.65 -9.20
CA PRO A 62 -10.84 7.02 -10.58
C PRO A 62 -11.04 8.53 -10.78
N PHE A 63 -10.93 9.33 -9.74
CA PHE A 63 -11.09 10.79 -9.80
C PHE A 63 -9.84 11.53 -9.35
N PRO A 64 -9.63 12.77 -9.87
CA PRO A 64 -8.50 13.60 -9.48
C PRO A 64 -8.59 14.06 -8.02
N PRO A 65 -7.48 14.59 -7.46
CA PRO A 65 -7.52 15.31 -6.19
C PRO A 65 -8.57 16.45 -6.23
N GLN A 66 -9.01 16.90 -5.06
CA GLN A 66 -9.95 18.02 -4.94
C GLN A 66 -9.31 19.33 -5.44
N ASP A 67 -10.09 20.23 -6.04
CA ASP A 67 -9.59 21.45 -6.67
C ASP A 67 -8.74 22.33 -5.73
N SER A 68 -9.16 22.50 -4.48
CA SER A 68 -8.40 23.23 -3.47
C SER A 68 -7.04 22.60 -3.17
N VAL A 69 -6.95 21.28 -3.27
CA VAL A 69 -5.68 20.53 -3.11
C VAL A 69 -4.79 20.75 -4.33
N VAL A 70 -5.37 20.70 -5.54
CA VAL A 70 -4.64 21.00 -6.79
C VAL A 70 -4.10 22.43 -6.79
N GLU A 71 -4.89 23.41 -6.31
CA GLU A 71 -4.45 24.79 -6.15
C GLU A 71 -3.30 24.92 -5.15
N ALA A 72 -3.35 24.19 -4.01
CA ALA A 72 -2.27 24.19 -3.03
C ALA A 72 -0.97 23.61 -3.62
N ILE A 73 -1.06 22.51 -4.39
CA ILE A 73 0.06 21.93 -5.14
C ILE A 73 0.68 22.99 -6.07
N THR A 74 -0.16 23.66 -6.87
CA THR A 74 0.28 24.65 -7.85
C THR A 74 0.97 25.84 -7.20
N ARG A 75 0.41 26.36 -6.11
CA ARG A 75 1.04 27.46 -5.33
C ARG A 75 2.38 27.03 -4.74
N ALA A 76 2.45 25.84 -4.16
CA ALA A 76 3.68 25.31 -3.57
C ALA A 76 4.76 25.06 -4.63
N ALA A 77 4.39 24.59 -5.82
CA ALA A 77 5.34 24.35 -6.92
C ALA A 77 6.06 25.63 -7.36
N ALA A 78 5.44 26.81 -7.25
CA ALA A 78 6.08 28.08 -7.53
C ALA A 78 7.27 28.41 -6.58
N GLY A 79 7.32 27.77 -5.40
CA GLY A 79 8.42 27.89 -4.43
C GLY A 79 9.45 26.76 -4.48
N ALA A 80 9.44 25.91 -5.53
CA ALA A 80 10.26 24.69 -5.60
C ALA A 80 11.80 24.93 -5.62
N ASN A 81 12.25 26.19 -5.74
CA ASN A 81 13.66 26.56 -5.59
C ASN A 81 14.14 26.62 -4.13
N ARG A 82 13.25 26.34 -3.15
CA ARG A 82 13.56 26.28 -1.72
C ARG A 82 13.27 24.90 -1.16
N TYR A 83 14.04 24.50 -0.15
CA TYR A 83 13.73 23.29 0.60
C TYR A 83 12.37 23.39 1.31
N PRO A 84 11.63 22.28 1.41
CA PRO A 84 10.43 22.21 2.24
C PRO A 84 10.78 22.28 3.74
N GLU A 85 9.77 22.26 4.59
CA GLU A 85 9.98 21.98 6.03
C GLU A 85 10.64 20.60 6.19
N MET A 86 11.66 20.50 7.03
CA MET A 86 12.50 19.30 7.12
C MET A 86 11.71 18.08 7.59
N THR A 87 10.88 18.24 8.61
CA THR A 87 10.01 17.18 9.17
C THR A 87 8.54 17.37 8.81
N GLY A 88 8.22 18.35 7.94
CA GLY A 88 6.83 18.67 7.58
C GLY A 88 6.03 19.20 8.76
N GLU A 89 6.56 20.16 9.49
CA GLU A 89 6.04 20.68 10.78
C GLU A 89 4.58 21.09 10.68
N THR A 90 4.20 21.82 9.62
CA THR A 90 2.80 22.23 9.37
C THR A 90 1.88 21.02 9.22
N LEU A 91 2.30 20.03 8.43
CA LEU A 91 1.54 18.80 8.20
C LEU A 91 1.49 17.93 9.47
N THR A 92 2.62 17.80 10.17
CA THR A 92 2.74 17.05 11.43
C THR A 92 1.80 17.60 12.49
N GLN A 93 1.74 18.93 12.68
CA GLN A 93 0.80 19.59 13.57
C GLN A 93 -0.66 19.39 13.17
N ALA A 94 -0.97 19.40 11.86
CA ALA A 94 -2.31 19.15 11.37
C ALA A 94 -2.75 17.70 11.65
N LEU A 95 -1.88 16.74 11.47
CA LEU A 95 -2.12 15.33 11.80
C LEU A 95 -2.28 15.11 13.31
N ALA A 96 -1.42 15.71 14.13
CA ALA A 96 -1.53 15.63 15.60
C ALA A 96 -2.91 16.12 16.08
N ARG A 97 -3.34 17.29 15.60
CA ARG A 97 -4.70 17.81 15.89
C ARG A 97 -5.82 16.90 15.38
N ARG A 98 -5.66 16.34 14.18
CA ARG A 98 -6.67 15.45 13.57
C ARG A 98 -6.91 14.19 14.39
N TRP A 99 -5.85 13.62 14.96
CA TRP A 99 -5.90 12.33 15.65
C TRP A 99 -5.87 12.46 17.17
N GLY A 100 -5.75 13.68 17.72
CA GLY A 100 -5.71 13.92 19.16
C GLY A 100 -4.47 13.34 19.83
N VAL A 101 -3.32 13.38 19.12
CA VAL A 101 -2.02 12.88 19.61
C VAL A 101 -1.02 14.03 19.70
N GLU A 102 0.11 13.80 20.39
CA GLU A 102 1.18 14.80 20.48
C GLU A 102 1.95 14.87 19.15
N VAL A 103 2.51 16.04 18.85
CA VAL A 103 3.29 16.29 17.60
C VAL A 103 4.47 15.33 17.51
N GLU A 104 5.11 15.03 18.63
CA GLU A 104 6.25 14.13 18.75
C GLU A 104 5.94 12.68 18.35
N GLN A 105 4.68 12.29 18.42
CA GLN A 105 4.21 10.95 18.03
C GLN A 105 4.06 10.78 16.52
N VAL A 106 4.03 11.87 15.73
CA VAL A 106 3.75 11.84 14.30
C VAL A 106 5.04 11.87 13.49
N VAL A 107 5.21 10.95 12.56
CA VAL A 107 6.32 10.93 11.59
C VAL A 107 5.74 11.02 10.19
N VAL A 108 6.08 12.07 9.45
CA VAL A 108 5.69 12.25 8.04
C VAL A 108 6.81 11.77 7.14
N GLY A 109 6.47 11.10 6.04
CA GLY A 109 7.47 10.55 5.11
C GLY A 109 7.00 10.45 3.66
N ASN A 110 7.91 10.04 2.81
CA ASN A 110 7.73 9.95 1.35
C ASN A 110 6.85 8.75 0.94
N GLY A 111 5.63 8.69 1.48
CA GLY A 111 4.67 7.59 1.41
C GLY A 111 4.91 6.55 2.51
N SER A 112 3.88 5.75 2.82
CA SER A 112 3.95 4.74 3.89
C SER A 112 5.07 3.71 3.67
N VAL A 113 5.39 3.33 2.43
CA VAL A 113 6.47 2.36 2.14
C VAL A 113 7.83 2.86 2.59
N ALA A 114 8.16 4.15 2.35
CA ALA A 114 9.42 4.73 2.82
C ALA A 114 9.45 4.76 4.36
N LEU A 115 8.35 5.06 5.00
CA LEU A 115 8.23 5.06 6.45
C LEU A 115 8.36 3.67 7.06
N ILE A 116 7.80 2.63 6.41
CA ILE A 116 7.99 1.23 6.79
C ILE A 116 9.47 0.86 6.70
N GLN A 117 10.16 1.29 5.62
CA GLN A 117 11.60 1.08 5.49
C GLN A 117 12.36 1.77 6.62
N HIS A 118 12.09 3.04 6.90
CA HIS A 118 12.74 3.79 7.99
C HIS A 118 12.47 3.16 9.36
N LEU A 119 11.24 2.65 9.61
CA LEU A 119 10.97 1.90 10.83
C LEU A 119 11.88 0.67 10.94
N LEU A 120 11.97 -0.13 9.88
CA LEU A 120 12.81 -1.32 9.87
C LEU A 120 14.30 -0.97 10.03
N ASP A 121 14.77 0.08 9.37
CA ASP A 121 16.14 0.57 9.49
C ASP A 121 16.46 1.07 10.90
N ALA A 122 15.46 1.55 11.64
CA ALA A 122 15.61 2.01 13.01
C ALA A 122 15.64 0.87 14.06
N VAL A 123 14.99 -0.29 13.76
CA VAL A 123 14.77 -1.33 14.78
C VAL A 123 15.38 -2.69 14.44
N CYS A 124 15.73 -2.94 13.18
CA CYS A 124 16.28 -4.22 12.73
C CYS A 124 17.78 -4.14 12.45
N GLN A 125 18.45 -5.26 12.65
CA GLN A 125 19.83 -5.51 12.27
C GLN A 125 19.96 -6.87 11.57
N PRO A 126 21.11 -7.18 10.92
CA PRO A 126 21.31 -8.48 10.30
C PRO A 126 21.08 -9.65 11.26
N GLY A 127 20.23 -10.59 10.85
CA GLY A 127 19.83 -11.76 11.62
C GLY A 127 18.55 -11.62 12.42
N ASP A 128 17.98 -10.41 12.50
CA ASP A 128 16.67 -10.19 13.09
C ASP A 128 15.54 -10.70 12.18
N GLU A 129 14.37 -10.88 12.77
CA GLU A 129 13.18 -11.43 12.10
C GLU A 129 12.03 -10.46 12.14
N VAL A 130 11.27 -10.45 11.03
CA VAL A 130 10.01 -9.70 10.91
C VAL A 130 8.91 -10.67 10.54
N VAL A 131 7.91 -10.81 11.39
CA VAL A 131 6.72 -11.63 11.12
C VAL A 131 5.77 -10.87 10.24
N ILE A 132 5.39 -11.45 9.10
CA ILE A 132 4.43 -10.87 8.15
C ILE A 132 3.36 -11.88 7.79
N PRO A 133 2.07 -11.48 7.66
CA PRO A 133 1.05 -12.33 7.07
C PRO A 133 1.36 -12.50 5.58
N TRP A 134 1.05 -13.66 5.01
CA TRP A 134 1.36 -13.90 3.61
C TRP A 134 0.29 -14.75 2.90
N ARG A 135 -0.38 -14.22 1.89
CA ARG A 135 -0.09 -13.07 1.03
C ARG A 135 -0.52 -11.76 1.68
N SER A 136 0.39 -10.79 1.67
CA SER A 136 0.11 -9.40 2.02
C SER A 136 0.89 -8.48 1.06
N PHE A 137 1.10 -7.19 1.44
CA PHE A 137 1.70 -6.21 0.55
C PHE A 137 3.11 -6.59 0.10
N GLU A 138 3.34 -6.63 -1.21
CA GLU A 138 4.57 -7.13 -1.83
C GLU A 138 5.83 -6.36 -1.44
N ALA A 139 5.71 -5.11 -0.99
CA ALA A 139 6.85 -4.34 -0.52
C ALA A 139 7.40 -4.82 0.83
N TYR A 140 6.61 -5.49 1.67
CA TYR A 140 7.07 -5.89 3.01
C TYR A 140 8.31 -6.77 2.98
N PRO A 141 8.34 -7.91 2.28
CA PRO A 141 9.55 -8.72 2.24
C PRO A 141 10.75 -8.02 1.60
N ILE A 142 10.50 -7.07 0.69
CA ILE A 142 11.56 -6.25 0.07
C ILE A 142 12.15 -5.32 1.12
N CYS A 143 11.32 -4.56 1.85
CA CYS A 143 11.76 -3.66 2.90
C CYS A 143 12.51 -4.42 4.01
N VAL A 144 12.00 -5.58 4.40
CA VAL A 144 12.64 -6.44 5.41
C VAL A 144 14.05 -6.86 4.97
N ALA A 145 14.21 -7.31 3.72
CA ALA A 145 15.51 -7.72 3.20
C ALA A 145 16.46 -6.53 3.02
N VAL A 146 15.98 -5.35 2.61
CA VAL A 146 16.79 -4.13 2.53
C VAL A 146 17.35 -3.75 3.91
N ALA A 147 16.56 -3.88 4.98
CA ALA A 147 17.02 -3.68 6.37
C ALA A 147 17.97 -4.79 6.88
N GLY A 148 18.21 -5.84 6.07
CA GLY A 148 19.07 -6.97 6.44
C GLY A 148 18.40 -8.01 7.35
N ALA A 149 17.11 -7.88 7.60
CA ALA A 149 16.33 -8.81 8.39
C ALA A 149 15.72 -9.95 7.54
N ARG A 150 15.18 -10.96 8.20
CA ARG A 150 14.51 -12.11 7.57
C ARG A 150 12.98 -12.01 7.73
N ALA A 151 12.25 -12.07 6.64
CA ALA A 151 10.80 -12.17 6.69
C ALA A 151 10.35 -13.59 7.11
N VAL A 152 9.60 -13.68 8.19
CA VAL A 152 8.90 -14.88 8.65
C VAL A 152 7.46 -14.80 8.15
N ARG A 153 7.17 -15.52 7.07
CA ARG A 153 5.86 -15.49 6.41
C ARG A 153 4.89 -16.44 7.08
N VAL A 154 3.78 -15.91 7.59
CA VAL A 154 2.69 -16.69 8.18
C VAL A 154 1.57 -16.80 7.17
N PRO A 155 1.16 -18.00 6.75
CA PRO A 155 0.06 -18.16 5.81
C PRO A 155 -1.23 -17.50 6.31
N LEU A 156 -2.04 -16.99 5.38
CA LEU A 156 -3.39 -16.55 5.69
C LEU A 156 -4.30 -17.75 6.01
N THR A 157 -5.40 -17.50 6.68
CA THR A 157 -6.48 -18.49 6.85
C THR A 157 -7.11 -18.86 5.50
N ARG A 158 -7.95 -19.89 5.48
CA ARG A 158 -8.68 -20.29 4.27
C ARG A 158 -9.54 -19.15 3.70
N ASP A 159 -10.06 -18.29 4.57
CA ASP A 159 -10.88 -17.13 4.18
C ASP A 159 -10.04 -15.89 3.85
N ALA A 160 -8.74 -16.10 3.57
CA ALA A 160 -7.77 -15.07 3.20
C ALA A 160 -7.60 -13.95 4.25
N ARG A 161 -7.82 -14.26 5.53
CA ARG A 161 -7.63 -13.36 6.69
C ARG A 161 -6.27 -13.60 7.34
N HIS A 162 -5.81 -12.67 8.13
CA HIS A 162 -4.65 -12.88 8.99
C HIS A 162 -4.95 -13.96 10.04
N ASP A 163 -4.03 -14.90 10.20
CA ASP A 163 -4.07 -15.90 11.28
C ASP A 163 -3.31 -15.35 12.50
N VAL A 164 -4.02 -14.59 13.35
CA VAL A 164 -3.42 -13.91 14.51
C VAL A 164 -2.75 -14.91 15.46
N PRO A 165 -3.38 -16.05 15.84
CA PRO A 165 -2.72 -17.07 16.65
C PRO A 165 -1.41 -17.59 16.04
N ALA A 166 -1.41 -17.88 14.74
CA ALA A 166 -0.22 -18.34 14.03
C ALA A 166 0.87 -17.26 13.95
N MET A 167 0.48 -15.98 13.76
CA MET A 167 1.41 -14.84 13.78
C MET A 167 2.08 -14.69 15.14
N LEU A 168 1.32 -14.81 16.23
CA LEU A 168 1.86 -14.78 17.60
C LEU A 168 2.78 -15.97 17.88
N ALA A 169 2.41 -17.17 17.43
CA ALA A 169 3.23 -18.38 17.58
C ALA A 169 4.55 -18.33 16.78
N ALA A 170 4.62 -17.50 15.73
CA ALA A 170 5.81 -17.31 14.90
C ALA A 170 6.86 -16.37 15.54
N ILE A 171 6.55 -15.72 16.67
CA ILE A 171 7.47 -14.81 17.36
C ILE A 171 8.60 -15.61 18.02
N THR A 172 9.84 -15.21 17.77
CA THR A 172 11.05 -15.78 18.36
C THR A 172 11.85 -14.70 19.11
N PRO A 173 12.90 -15.06 19.86
CA PRO A 173 13.80 -14.05 20.47
C PRO A 173 14.48 -13.11 19.46
N ARG A 174 14.51 -13.46 18.18
CA ARG A 174 15.04 -12.61 17.10
C ARG A 174 14.01 -11.71 16.46
N THR A 175 12.73 -11.90 16.76
CA THR A 175 11.65 -11.04 16.18
C THR A 175 11.79 -9.62 16.70
N ARG A 176 11.76 -8.64 15.78
CA ARG A 176 11.78 -7.21 16.10
C ARG A 176 10.49 -6.51 15.71
N VAL A 177 9.82 -7.02 14.67
CA VAL A 177 8.58 -6.42 14.18
C VAL A 177 7.59 -7.52 13.83
N VAL A 178 6.33 -7.30 14.17
CA VAL A 178 5.17 -8.03 13.64
C VAL A 178 4.35 -7.04 12.81
N MET A 179 4.10 -7.33 11.55
CA MET A 179 3.33 -6.47 10.66
C MET A 179 1.91 -7.01 10.46
N ALA A 180 0.94 -6.13 10.41
CA ALA A 180 -0.42 -6.41 9.97
C ALA A 180 -0.86 -5.37 8.95
N CYS A 181 -1.67 -5.76 7.98
CA CYS A 181 -2.27 -4.87 6.98
C CYS A 181 -3.79 -5.02 7.05
N THR A 182 -4.49 -3.97 7.44
CA THR A 182 -5.96 -4.02 7.60
C THR A 182 -6.62 -2.74 7.09
N PRO A 183 -7.43 -2.83 6.03
CA PRO A 183 -7.66 -3.97 5.13
C PRO A 183 -6.42 -4.53 4.45
N ASN A 184 -6.31 -5.85 4.36
CA ASN A 184 -5.15 -6.51 3.76
C ASN A 184 -5.09 -6.30 2.24
N ASN A 185 -3.94 -5.99 1.72
CA ASN A 185 -3.65 -5.98 0.30
C ASN A 185 -2.83 -7.24 -0.06
N PRO A 186 -3.32 -8.20 -0.88
CA PRO A 186 -4.34 -7.98 -1.90
C PRO A 186 -5.75 -8.51 -1.58
N THR A 187 -6.00 -9.16 -0.45
CA THR A 187 -7.23 -9.93 -0.22
C THR A 187 -8.45 -9.08 0.13
N GLY A 188 -8.24 -7.86 0.66
CA GLY A 188 -9.30 -6.95 1.09
C GLY A 188 -9.83 -7.20 2.50
N THR A 189 -9.47 -8.31 3.14
CA THR A 189 -9.96 -8.71 4.46
C THR A 189 -9.43 -7.82 5.58
N ILE A 190 -10.18 -7.72 6.68
CA ILE A 190 -9.83 -6.91 7.85
C ILE A 190 -9.39 -7.77 9.04
N LEU A 191 -8.76 -7.11 10.01
CA LEU A 191 -8.75 -7.53 11.39
C LEU A 191 -9.93 -6.88 12.10
N THR A 192 -10.74 -7.66 12.82
CA THR A 192 -11.76 -7.12 13.72
C THR A 192 -11.10 -6.40 14.89
N ALA A 193 -11.86 -5.57 15.61
CA ALA A 193 -11.35 -4.89 16.80
C ALA A 193 -10.81 -5.89 17.85
N GLY A 194 -11.46 -7.06 17.99
CA GLY A 194 -11.01 -8.14 18.89
C GLY A 194 -9.69 -8.76 18.43
N GLU A 195 -9.58 -9.15 17.15
CA GLU A 195 -8.36 -9.73 16.58
C GLU A 195 -7.18 -8.75 16.62
N LEU A 196 -7.44 -7.47 16.36
CA LEU A 196 -6.42 -6.43 16.44
C LEU A 196 -5.92 -6.22 17.87
N ALA A 197 -6.85 -6.18 18.85
CA ALA A 197 -6.51 -6.10 20.26
C ALA A 197 -5.73 -7.34 20.75
N GLU A 198 -6.12 -8.55 20.31
CA GLU A 198 -5.39 -9.79 20.59
C GLU A 198 -3.96 -9.73 20.04
N LEU A 199 -3.79 -9.33 18.78
CA LEU A 199 -2.47 -9.18 18.16
C LEU A 199 -1.59 -8.22 18.95
N VAL A 200 -2.10 -7.01 19.23
CA VAL A 200 -1.33 -5.97 19.93
C VAL A 200 -0.98 -6.38 21.36
N ALA A 201 -1.90 -7.02 22.09
CA ALA A 201 -1.66 -7.49 23.44
C ALA A 201 -0.74 -8.72 23.52
N GLY A 202 -0.80 -9.60 22.50
CA GLY A 202 -0.02 -10.84 22.46
C GLY A 202 1.44 -10.64 22.03
N VAL A 203 1.77 -9.53 21.35
CA VAL A 203 3.16 -9.24 20.95
C VAL A 203 3.95 -8.69 22.13
N PRO A 204 5.14 -9.25 22.45
CA PRO A 204 6.00 -8.76 23.54
C PRO A 204 6.35 -7.27 23.37
N ARG A 205 6.38 -6.50 24.44
CA ARG A 205 6.57 -5.04 24.43
C ARG A 205 7.89 -4.56 23.81
N HIS A 206 8.90 -5.43 23.68
CA HIS A 206 10.16 -5.12 23.01
C HIS A 206 10.12 -5.40 21.49
N VAL A 207 9.02 -5.92 20.98
CA VAL A 207 8.77 -6.18 19.56
C VAL A 207 7.76 -5.15 19.06
N VAL A 208 8.05 -4.49 17.96
CA VAL A 208 7.15 -3.49 17.36
C VAL A 208 5.97 -4.21 16.70
N VAL A 209 4.77 -3.69 16.89
CA VAL A 209 3.57 -4.03 16.11
C VAL A 209 3.34 -2.92 15.10
N LEU A 210 3.54 -3.20 13.81
CA LEU A 210 3.18 -2.27 12.73
C LEU A 210 1.82 -2.65 12.16
N VAL A 211 0.86 -1.74 12.26
CA VAL A 211 -0.46 -1.88 11.63
C VAL A 211 -0.55 -0.91 10.45
N ASP A 212 -0.61 -1.43 9.23
CA ASP A 212 -0.74 -0.65 8.00
C ASP A 212 -2.23 -0.53 7.64
N GLU A 213 -2.77 0.67 7.83
CA GLU A 213 -4.16 1.06 7.60
C GLU A 213 -4.34 1.90 6.32
N ALA A 214 -3.59 1.57 5.27
CA ALA A 214 -3.63 2.34 4.02
C ALA A 214 -5.02 2.41 3.36
N TYR A 215 -5.94 1.51 3.71
CA TYR A 215 -7.27 1.39 3.12
C TYR A 215 -8.42 1.59 4.12
N LEU A 216 -8.13 2.05 5.35
CA LEU A 216 -9.11 2.20 6.44
C LEU A 216 -10.32 3.06 6.04
N ASP A 217 -10.10 4.12 5.23
CA ASP A 217 -11.17 5.04 4.81
C ASP A 217 -12.26 4.38 3.93
N PHE A 218 -12.06 3.15 3.43
CA PHE A 218 -13.03 2.40 2.62
C PHE A 218 -13.79 1.35 3.40
N VAL A 219 -13.48 1.18 4.68
CA VAL A 219 -14.09 0.16 5.54
C VAL A 219 -15.52 0.54 5.86
N THR A 220 -16.43 -0.44 5.69
CA THR A 220 -17.85 -0.33 6.03
C THR A 220 -18.28 -1.32 7.10
N ASP A 221 -17.44 -2.32 7.39
CA ASP A 221 -17.70 -3.31 8.42
C ASP A 221 -17.56 -2.69 9.82
N PRO A 222 -18.62 -2.68 10.64
CA PRO A 222 -18.60 -2.09 11.97
C PRO A 222 -17.69 -2.84 12.97
N GLU A 223 -17.33 -4.09 12.67
CA GLU A 223 -16.43 -4.89 13.51
C GLU A 223 -14.95 -4.59 13.27
N ALA A 224 -14.62 -3.80 12.23
CA ALA A 224 -13.24 -3.47 11.89
C ALA A 224 -12.51 -2.76 13.03
N GLY A 225 -11.27 -3.17 13.29
CA GLY A 225 -10.41 -2.49 14.25
C GLY A 225 -9.85 -1.17 13.70
N ASP A 226 -9.70 -0.18 14.57
CA ASP A 226 -8.91 1.04 14.35
C ASP A 226 -7.72 1.01 15.34
N ALA A 227 -6.50 0.86 14.81
CA ALA A 227 -5.30 0.68 15.62
C ALA A 227 -4.99 1.91 16.50
N LEU A 228 -5.41 3.11 16.10
CA LEU A 228 -5.20 4.31 16.93
C LEU A 228 -5.91 4.24 18.28
N THR A 229 -7.01 3.49 18.39
CA THR A 229 -7.74 3.31 19.67
C THR A 229 -6.92 2.54 20.72
N LEU A 230 -5.91 1.79 20.27
CA LEU A 230 -5.05 0.96 21.13
C LEU A 230 -3.73 1.66 21.50
N LEU A 231 -3.42 2.80 20.86
CA LEU A 231 -2.11 3.45 20.95
C LEU A 231 -1.72 3.81 22.40
N ALA A 232 -2.67 4.32 23.20
CA ALA A 232 -2.41 4.73 24.57
C ALA A 232 -1.94 3.59 25.49
N GLY A 233 -2.34 2.34 25.20
CA GLY A 233 -1.99 1.14 26.00
C GLY A 233 -0.81 0.33 25.45
N ALA A 234 -0.33 0.68 24.24
CA ALA A 234 0.64 -0.13 23.49
C ALA A 234 1.82 0.72 23.00
N PRO A 235 2.85 0.94 23.82
CA PRO A 235 4.00 1.79 23.47
C PRO A 235 4.84 1.23 22.30
N ASN A 236 4.68 -0.04 21.96
CA ASN A 236 5.31 -0.70 20.83
C ASN A 236 4.43 -0.73 19.57
N LEU A 237 3.25 -0.08 19.58
CA LEU A 237 2.37 0.01 18.43
C LEU A 237 2.80 1.17 17.51
N VAL A 238 2.85 0.88 16.22
CA VAL A 238 3.04 1.85 15.13
C VAL A 238 1.87 1.74 14.17
N VAL A 239 1.15 2.82 13.97
CA VAL A 239 0.05 2.90 13.00
C VAL A 239 0.53 3.62 11.76
N SER A 240 0.42 2.97 10.60
CA SER A 240 0.80 3.53 9.29
C SER A 240 -0.43 3.91 8.49
N ARG A 241 -0.46 5.14 7.98
CA ARG A 241 -1.52 5.66 7.10
C ARG A 241 -0.94 6.43 5.92
N THR A 242 -1.72 6.63 4.87
CA THR A 242 -1.25 7.24 3.63
C THR A 242 -2.27 8.20 3.02
N PHE A 243 -1.80 9.21 2.33
CA PHE A 243 -2.64 10.07 1.47
C PHE A 243 -2.79 9.51 0.05
N SER A 244 -2.14 8.39 -0.26
CA SER A 244 -2.12 7.82 -1.62
C SER A 244 -3.47 7.25 -2.08
N LYS A 245 -4.36 6.86 -1.14
CA LYS A 245 -5.60 6.14 -1.43
C LYS A 245 -6.81 7.08 -1.33
N ALA A 246 -7.52 7.15 -0.23
CA ALA A 246 -8.74 7.94 -0.08
C ALA A 246 -8.60 9.43 -0.45
N HIS A 247 -7.42 10.02 -0.24
CA HIS A 247 -7.15 11.42 -0.59
C HIS A 247 -6.76 11.65 -2.06
N ALA A 248 -6.67 10.60 -2.90
CA ALA A 248 -6.28 10.68 -4.32
C ALA A 248 -4.88 11.31 -4.56
N LEU A 249 -3.94 11.16 -3.64
CA LEU A 249 -2.61 11.77 -3.69
C LEU A 249 -1.49 10.75 -3.95
N ALA A 250 -1.77 9.66 -4.65
CA ALA A 250 -0.78 8.60 -4.93
C ALA A 250 0.50 9.14 -5.58
N GLY A 251 0.39 10.10 -6.49
CA GLY A 251 1.52 10.75 -7.18
C GLY A 251 2.33 11.71 -6.30
N MET A 252 1.77 12.20 -5.20
CA MET A 252 2.45 13.14 -4.29
C MET A 252 3.44 12.45 -3.35
N ARG A 253 3.32 11.15 -3.13
CA ARG A 253 4.23 10.38 -2.29
C ARG A 253 4.28 10.91 -0.86
N VAL A 254 3.16 10.92 -0.13
CA VAL A 254 3.08 11.36 1.27
C VAL A 254 2.26 10.39 2.11
N GLY A 255 2.77 10.08 3.30
CA GLY A 255 2.13 9.25 4.31
C GLY A 255 2.67 9.59 5.69
N TYR A 256 2.18 8.91 6.72
CA TYR A 256 2.59 9.16 8.09
C TYR A 256 2.50 7.91 8.96
N LEU A 257 3.30 7.91 10.03
CA LEU A 257 3.20 6.97 11.14
C LEU A 257 2.76 7.74 12.39
N ILE A 258 2.07 7.03 13.29
CA ILE A 258 1.78 7.49 14.65
C ILE A 258 2.26 6.40 15.60
N CYS A 259 3.12 6.76 16.55
CA CYS A 259 3.69 5.83 17.53
C CYS A 259 4.18 6.57 18.78
N GLU A 260 4.80 5.87 19.70
CA GLU A 260 5.43 6.42 20.90
C GLU A 260 6.53 7.43 20.50
N PRO A 261 6.69 8.57 21.23
CA PRO A 261 7.62 9.66 20.86
C PRO A 261 9.08 9.22 20.68
N GLY A 262 9.60 8.32 21.52
CA GLY A 262 10.99 7.84 21.42
C GLY A 262 11.20 7.01 20.15
N LEU A 263 10.24 6.15 19.79
CA LEU A 263 10.28 5.38 18.55
C LEU A 263 10.12 6.31 17.33
N ALA A 264 9.22 7.30 17.39
CA ALA A 264 9.07 8.31 16.35
C ALA A 264 10.37 9.10 16.12
N ALA A 265 11.08 9.46 17.19
CA ALA A 265 12.39 10.13 17.10
C ALA A 265 13.45 9.24 16.43
N ALA A 266 13.50 7.95 16.79
CA ALA A 266 14.40 6.99 16.15
C ALA A 266 14.14 6.84 14.64
N ILE A 267 12.86 6.75 14.23
CA ILE A 267 12.47 6.67 12.82
C ILE A 267 12.86 7.95 12.08
N ARG A 268 12.64 9.13 12.67
CA ARG A 268 13.08 10.41 12.08
C ARG A 268 14.59 10.48 11.88
N SER A 269 15.38 9.88 12.79
CA SER A 269 16.85 9.91 12.72
C SER A 269 17.43 9.17 11.51
N VAL A 270 16.72 8.15 10.99
CA VAL A 270 17.11 7.39 9.80
C VAL A 270 16.37 7.84 8.54
N SER A 271 15.42 8.77 8.68
CA SER A 271 14.64 9.27 7.55
C SER A 271 15.48 10.22 6.68
N THR A 272 15.21 10.20 5.37
CA THR A 272 15.84 11.12 4.43
C THR A 272 15.50 12.57 4.79
N PRO A 273 16.47 13.47 5.06
CA PRO A 273 16.22 14.87 5.31
C PRO A 273 15.45 15.51 4.14
N PHE A 274 14.43 16.33 4.44
CA PHE A 274 13.57 16.97 3.44
C PHE A 274 12.87 15.97 2.48
N GLY A 275 12.64 14.73 2.92
CA GLY A 275 12.16 13.63 2.06
C GLY A 275 10.79 13.87 1.44
N VAL A 276 9.88 14.57 2.12
CA VAL A 276 8.57 14.93 1.57
C VAL A 276 8.66 16.27 0.86
N ASN A 277 8.42 16.29 -0.44
CA ASN A 277 8.53 17.48 -1.28
C ASN A 277 7.48 18.57 -0.90
N LEU A 278 7.80 19.83 -1.19
CA LEU A 278 6.98 20.98 -0.84
C LEU A 278 5.52 20.90 -1.35
N PRO A 279 5.24 20.54 -2.63
CA PRO A 279 3.88 20.33 -3.10
C PRO A 279 3.13 19.23 -2.35
N ALA A 280 3.80 18.14 -1.95
CA ALA A 280 3.18 17.05 -1.20
C ALA A 280 2.80 17.47 0.22
N GLN A 281 3.65 18.24 0.91
CA GLN A 281 3.34 18.79 2.23
C GLN A 281 2.12 19.71 2.17
N ALA A 282 2.09 20.63 1.20
CA ALA A 282 0.97 21.54 0.98
C ALA A 282 -0.33 20.82 0.62
N ALA A 283 -0.25 19.81 -0.27
CA ALA A 283 -1.39 18.98 -0.66
C ALA A 283 -2.00 18.24 0.54
N ALA A 284 -1.15 17.54 1.31
CA ALA A 284 -1.59 16.76 2.46
C ALA A 284 -2.16 17.65 3.58
N ALA A 285 -1.51 18.76 3.89
CA ALA A 285 -2.02 19.71 4.88
C ALA A 285 -3.40 20.29 4.46
N THR A 286 -3.57 20.63 3.17
CA THR A 286 -4.85 21.11 2.64
C THR A 286 -5.91 20.00 2.69
N ALA A 287 -5.57 18.76 2.36
CA ALA A 287 -6.49 17.62 2.37
C ALA A 287 -7.03 17.29 3.77
N LEU A 288 -6.39 17.76 4.83
CA LEU A 288 -6.85 17.63 6.22
C LEU A 288 -7.84 18.74 6.66
N GLY A 289 -8.17 19.68 5.79
CA GLY A 289 -9.22 20.68 6.06
C GLY A 289 -10.59 20.01 6.22
N GLN A 290 -11.46 20.59 7.05
CA GLN A 290 -12.78 20.02 7.37
C GLN A 290 -13.63 19.71 6.12
N ALA A 291 -13.70 20.65 5.18
CA ALA A 291 -14.44 20.46 3.92
C ALA A 291 -13.83 19.35 3.05
N GLN A 292 -12.50 19.29 3.00
CA GLN A 292 -11.77 18.26 2.24
C GLN A 292 -11.94 16.87 2.84
N LEU A 293 -11.92 16.77 4.17
CA LEU A 293 -12.19 15.50 4.87
C LEU A 293 -13.62 15.03 4.64
N ALA A 294 -14.61 15.91 4.70
CA ALA A 294 -16.00 15.58 4.40
C ALA A 294 -16.15 15.05 2.96
N ARG A 295 -15.51 15.71 1.98
CA ARG A 295 -15.52 15.26 0.59
C ARG A 295 -14.76 13.94 0.39
N THR A 296 -13.66 13.71 1.12
CA THR A 296 -12.94 12.43 1.09
C THR A 296 -13.82 11.31 1.64
N ALA A 297 -14.52 11.52 2.74
CA ALA A 297 -15.45 10.54 3.31
C ALA A 297 -16.59 10.20 2.33
N GLU A 298 -17.20 11.20 1.69
CA GLU A 298 -18.22 11.00 0.67
C GLU A 298 -17.73 10.15 -0.52
N ARG A 299 -16.53 10.48 -1.04
CA ARG A 299 -15.89 9.71 -2.12
C ARG A 299 -15.55 8.28 -1.70
N SER A 300 -15.03 8.09 -0.50
CA SER A 300 -14.69 6.78 0.03
C SER A 300 -15.95 5.91 0.21
N ALA A 301 -17.04 6.48 0.70
CA ALA A 301 -18.31 5.80 0.82
C ALA A 301 -18.88 5.39 -0.56
N ALA A 302 -18.76 6.24 -1.58
CA ALA A 302 -19.17 5.92 -2.94
C ALA A 302 -18.35 4.76 -3.54
N ILE A 303 -17.03 4.74 -3.31
CA ILE A 303 -16.15 3.64 -3.73
C ILE A 303 -16.49 2.35 -2.97
N ALA A 304 -16.76 2.43 -1.68
CA ALA A 304 -17.15 1.27 -0.88
C ALA A 304 -18.49 0.67 -1.37
N ALA A 305 -19.49 1.51 -1.61
CA ALA A 305 -20.78 1.05 -2.16
C ALA A 305 -20.62 0.41 -3.55
N GLU A 306 -19.78 0.97 -4.40
CA GLU A 306 -19.51 0.39 -5.72
C GLU A 306 -18.71 -0.92 -5.61
N ARG A 307 -17.75 -1.03 -4.67
CA ARG A 307 -17.07 -2.28 -4.34
C ARG A 307 -18.07 -3.36 -3.96
N ASP A 308 -18.96 -3.06 -3.04
CA ASP A 308 -19.96 -4.01 -2.53
C ASP A 308 -20.86 -4.50 -3.67
N ARG A 309 -21.35 -3.59 -4.52
CA ARG A 309 -22.13 -3.94 -5.73
C ARG A 309 -21.35 -4.86 -6.68
N VAL A 310 -20.07 -4.58 -6.93
CA VAL A 310 -19.21 -5.38 -7.82
C VAL A 310 -18.96 -6.77 -7.22
N VAL A 311 -18.66 -6.84 -5.93
CA VAL A 311 -18.43 -8.10 -5.22
C VAL A 311 -19.68 -8.98 -5.23
N ASP A 312 -20.86 -8.41 -5.00
CA ASP A 312 -22.13 -9.15 -5.05
C ASP A 312 -22.43 -9.68 -6.46
N ALA A 313 -22.17 -8.89 -7.49
CA ALA A 313 -22.28 -9.32 -8.87
C ALA A 313 -21.31 -10.47 -9.20
N LEU A 314 -20.08 -10.42 -8.75
CA LEU A 314 -19.11 -11.50 -8.92
C LEU A 314 -19.54 -12.78 -8.19
N ARG A 315 -20.03 -12.66 -6.96
CA ARG A 315 -20.56 -13.80 -6.21
C ARG A 315 -21.76 -14.44 -6.93
N THR A 316 -22.63 -13.62 -7.53
CA THR A 316 -23.75 -14.10 -8.38
C THR A 316 -23.26 -14.83 -9.63
N GLN A 317 -22.10 -14.45 -10.18
CA GLN A 317 -21.43 -15.16 -11.28
C GLN A 317 -20.72 -16.44 -10.82
N GLY A 318 -20.74 -16.78 -9.53
CA GLY A 318 -20.11 -17.97 -8.96
C GLY A 318 -18.63 -17.80 -8.58
N TRP A 319 -18.14 -16.57 -8.46
CA TRP A 319 -16.80 -16.31 -7.93
C TRP A 319 -16.77 -16.43 -6.40
N GLU A 320 -15.73 -17.07 -5.88
CA GLU A 320 -15.38 -16.98 -4.46
C GLU A 320 -14.57 -15.71 -4.24
N VAL A 321 -15.19 -14.68 -3.68
CA VAL A 321 -14.55 -13.40 -3.37
C VAL A 321 -14.52 -13.24 -1.85
N PRO A 322 -13.32 -13.12 -1.24
CA PRO A 322 -13.19 -12.82 0.20
C PRO A 322 -13.91 -11.52 0.56
N GLU A 323 -14.19 -11.35 1.86
CA GLU A 323 -14.78 -10.11 2.36
C GLU A 323 -13.85 -8.93 2.03
N ALA A 324 -14.30 -8.06 1.12
CA ALA A 324 -13.49 -6.96 0.61
C ALA A 324 -13.84 -5.65 1.33
N GLN A 325 -12.86 -5.03 2.01
CA GLN A 325 -13.03 -3.77 2.73
C GLN A 325 -12.05 -2.66 2.26
N GLY A 326 -11.24 -2.94 1.22
CA GLY A 326 -10.42 -1.93 0.53
C GLY A 326 -11.15 -1.32 -0.68
N ASN A 327 -10.45 -0.54 -1.49
CA ASN A 327 -10.92 -0.07 -2.81
C ASN A 327 -10.58 -1.04 -3.95
N PHE A 328 -10.65 -2.34 -3.68
CA PHE A 328 -10.33 -3.43 -4.60
C PHE A 328 -10.96 -4.74 -4.12
N PHE A 329 -11.00 -5.73 -5.00
CA PHE A 329 -11.35 -7.10 -4.68
C PHE A 329 -10.29 -8.08 -5.16
N TRP A 330 -10.36 -9.32 -4.67
CA TRP A 330 -9.41 -10.40 -4.94
C TRP A 330 -10.10 -11.61 -5.57
N LEU A 331 -9.53 -12.11 -6.66
CA LEU A 331 -9.92 -13.36 -7.30
C LEU A 331 -8.80 -14.40 -7.11
N GLY A 332 -8.98 -15.32 -6.19
CA GLY A 332 -8.01 -16.39 -5.89
C GLY A 332 -8.17 -17.54 -6.88
N VAL A 333 -7.37 -17.56 -7.95
CA VAL A 333 -7.44 -18.55 -9.04
C VAL A 333 -6.18 -19.42 -9.16
N GLY A 334 -5.24 -19.30 -8.22
CA GLY A 334 -4.07 -20.17 -8.17
C GLY A 334 -3.29 -20.19 -9.51
N ALA A 335 -3.12 -21.37 -10.08
CA ALA A 335 -2.36 -21.59 -11.32
C ALA A 335 -2.91 -20.81 -12.53
N GLU A 336 -4.20 -20.45 -12.54
CA GLU A 336 -4.85 -19.74 -13.64
C GLU A 336 -4.60 -18.22 -13.64
N THR A 337 -3.87 -17.71 -12.65
CA THR A 337 -3.63 -16.26 -12.45
C THR A 337 -3.14 -15.55 -13.72
N THR A 338 -2.15 -16.14 -14.42
CA THR A 338 -1.58 -15.51 -15.62
C THR A 338 -2.58 -15.48 -16.77
N ALA A 339 -3.32 -16.56 -16.96
CA ALA A 339 -4.33 -16.67 -18.01
C ALA A 339 -5.51 -15.72 -17.76
N LEU A 340 -5.98 -15.62 -16.51
CA LEU A 340 -7.04 -14.69 -16.13
C LEU A 340 -6.58 -13.22 -16.31
N ALA A 341 -5.37 -12.88 -15.90
CA ALA A 341 -4.84 -11.53 -16.08
C ALA A 341 -4.71 -11.14 -17.56
N GLU A 342 -4.30 -12.09 -18.41
CA GLU A 342 -4.23 -11.90 -19.86
C GLU A 342 -5.63 -11.76 -20.48
N HIS A 343 -6.62 -12.52 -20.00
CA HIS A 343 -8.02 -12.37 -20.40
C HIS A 343 -8.55 -10.95 -20.10
N PHE A 344 -8.31 -10.42 -18.91
CA PHE A 344 -8.65 -9.04 -18.59
C PHE A 344 -7.90 -8.05 -19.49
N ARG A 345 -6.61 -8.27 -19.75
CA ARG A 345 -5.81 -7.41 -20.62
C ARG A 345 -6.36 -7.36 -22.04
N THR A 346 -6.78 -8.47 -22.62
CA THR A 346 -7.39 -8.53 -23.96
C THR A 346 -8.73 -7.82 -24.02
N ALA A 347 -9.46 -7.75 -22.89
CA ALA A 347 -10.68 -6.94 -22.75
C ALA A 347 -10.38 -5.45 -22.47
N GLY A 348 -9.12 -5.01 -22.54
CA GLY A 348 -8.71 -3.63 -22.27
C GLY A 348 -8.73 -3.25 -20.79
N ILE A 349 -8.53 -4.21 -19.89
CA ILE A 349 -8.55 -3.99 -18.44
C ILE A 349 -7.21 -4.41 -17.85
N LEU A 350 -6.49 -3.47 -17.26
CA LEU A 350 -5.23 -3.76 -16.57
C LEU A 350 -5.49 -4.06 -15.10
N VAL A 351 -5.22 -5.28 -14.70
CA VAL A 351 -5.35 -5.79 -13.34
C VAL A 351 -3.99 -6.09 -12.71
N ARG A 352 -3.94 -6.47 -11.44
CA ARG A 352 -2.70 -6.87 -10.75
C ARG A 352 -2.65 -8.36 -10.52
N PRO A 353 -1.88 -9.13 -11.32
CA PRO A 353 -1.65 -10.55 -11.05
C PRO A 353 -0.62 -10.75 -9.93
N PHE A 354 -0.82 -11.79 -9.15
CA PHE A 354 0.09 -12.37 -8.17
C PHE A 354 0.30 -13.83 -8.57
N ALA A 355 1.38 -14.09 -9.28
CA ALA A 355 1.62 -15.36 -9.98
C ALA A 355 1.41 -16.57 -9.07
N GLY A 356 0.59 -17.53 -9.53
CA GLY A 356 0.26 -18.74 -8.80
C GLY A 356 -0.73 -18.57 -7.63
N GLU A 357 -1.27 -17.36 -7.41
CA GLU A 357 -2.14 -17.06 -6.28
C GLU A 357 -3.48 -16.46 -6.72
N GLY A 358 -3.46 -15.38 -7.50
CA GLY A 358 -4.70 -14.75 -7.94
C GLY A 358 -4.50 -13.36 -8.55
N VAL A 359 -5.61 -12.67 -8.75
CA VAL A 359 -5.67 -11.36 -9.40
C VAL A 359 -6.38 -10.35 -8.48
N ARG A 360 -5.73 -9.21 -8.20
CA ARG A 360 -6.38 -8.09 -7.53
C ARG A 360 -6.87 -7.09 -8.56
N VAL A 361 -8.11 -6.65 -8.42
CA VAL A 361 -8.75 -5.67 -9.29
C VAL A 361 -9.19 -4.46 -8.46
N SER A 362 -8.73 -3.28 -8.81
CA SER A 362 -9.13 -2.02 -8.15
C SER A 362 -10.56 -1.64 -8.56
N ILE A 363 -11.28 -0.94 -7.70
CA ILE A 363 -12.56 -0.32 -8.05
C ILE A 363 -12.27 0.97 -8.83
N GLY A 364 -12.76 1.01 -10.06
CA GLY A 364 -12.67 2.14 -10.98
C GLY A 364 -13.97 2.96 -11.07
N THR A 365 -14.20 3.56 -12.23
CA THR A 365 -15.50 4.14 -12.55
C THR A 365 -16.55 3.03 -12.73
N THR A 366 -17.84 3.35 -12.63
CA THR A 366 -18.90 2.36 -12.87
C THR A 366 -18.74 1.71 -14.25
N SER A 367 -18.38 2.48 -15.29
CA SER A 367 -18.11 1.93 -16.63
C SER A 367 -16.93 0.94 -16.63
N ASP A 368 -15.83 1.25 -15.96
CA ASP A 368 -14.68 0.34 -15.85
C ASP A 368 -15.06 -0.95 -15.14
N ASN A 369 -15.84 -0.83 -14.06
CA ASN A 369 -16.29 -1.95 -13.25
C ASN A 369 -17.27 -2.87 -14.02
N GLU A 370 -18.18 -2.30 -14.82
CA GLU A 370 -19.07 -3.10 -15.71
C GLU A 370 -18.26 -3.89 -16.74
N ARG A 371 -17.23 -3.29 -17.32
CA ARG A 371 -16.32 -3.99 -18.24
C ARG A 371 -15.58 -5.12 -17.52
N ALA A 372 -15.12 -4.88 -16.27
CA ALA A 372 -14.47 -5.90 -15.48
C ALA A 372 -15.42 -7.05 -15.13
N LEU A 373 -16.68 -6.76 -14.77
CA LEU A 373 -17.71 -7.77 -14.52
C LEU A 373 -18.03 -8.59 -15.77
N ALA A 374 -18.12 -7.95 -16.93
CA ALA A 374 -18.36 -8.65 -18.20
C ALA A 374 -17.19 -9.60 -18.55
N ALA A 375 -15.95 -9.15 -18.38
CA ALA A 375 -14.78 -9.99 -18.58
C ALA A 375 -14.73 -11.17 -17.61
N ALA A 376 -15.03 -10.93 -16.32
CA ALA A 376 -15.10 -11.98 -15.31
C ALA A 376 -16.18 -13.03 -15.63
N ALA A 377 -17.37 -12.59 -16.08
CA ALA A 377 -18.45 -13.50 -16.51
C ALA A 377 -18.04 -14.34 -17.73
N ALA A 378 -17.40 -13.72 -18.74
CA ALA A 378 -16.93 -14.44 -19.92
C ALA A 378 -15.87 -15.49 -19.57
N TRP A 379 -14.98 -15.19 -18.62
CA TRP A 379 -14.01 -16.17 -18.11
C TRP A 379 -14.71 -17.37 -17.47
N ARG A 380 -15.67 -17.12 -16.55
CA ARG A 380 -16.42 -18.20 -15.86
C ARG A 380 -17.24 -19.07 -16.80
N ALA A 381 -17.75 -18.50 -17.88
CA ALA A 381 -18.50 -19.26 -18.88
C ALA A 381 -17.61 -20.21 -19.74
N ALA A 382 -16.29 -19.93 -19.79
CA ALA A 382 -15.32 -20.69 -20.57
C ALA A 382 -14.56 -21.74 -19.73
N HIS A 383 -14.59 -21.62 -18.39
CA HIS A 383 -13.85 -22.48 -17.43
C HIS A 383 -14.77 -23.01 -16.33
#